data_0d53d8d8d00335625a90e0d92f7e7eb7
#
_entry.id   0d53d8d8d00335625a90e0d92f7e7eb7
#
_cell.length_a   1.000
_cell.length_b   1.000
_cell.length_c   1.000
_cell.angle_alpha   90.00
_cell.angle_beta   90.00
_cell.angle_gamma   90.00
#
_symmetry.space_group_name_H-M   'P 1'
#
loop_
_entity.id
_entity.type
_entity.pdbx_description
1 polymer ?
#
loop_
_entity_poly.entity_id
_entity_poly.type
_entity_poly.pdbx_seq_one_letter_code
_entity_poly.pdbx_strand_id
1 'polypeptide(L)' 'MRVMGLDVGSKTVGIAVSDPFGWTAQGVEIIRIDEEKGKFGFERLGELVKEYQVTKFV' A
#
# COMPACT_ATOMS: atom_id res chain seq x y z
N MET A 1 -4.11 -12.54 9.63
CA MET A 1 -4.76 -11.62 8.68
C MET A 1 -4.01 -10.31 8.63
N ARG A 2 -3.66 -9.85 7.46
CA ARG A 2 -2.99 -8.55 7.32
C ARG A 2 -3.90 -7.55 6.65
N VAL A 3 -3.93 -6.34 7.19
CA VAL A 3 -4.71 -5.23 6.67
C VAL A 3 -3.74 -4.21 6.08
N MET A 4 -4.02 -3.76 4.88
CA MET A 4 -3.23 -2.71 4.23
C MET A 4 -3.97 -1.39 4.33
N GLY A 5 -3.29 -0.38 4.86
CA GLY A 5 -3.80 0.98 4.90
C GLY A 5 -3.18 1.81 3.79
N LEU A 6 -3.98 2.61 3.12
CA LEU A 6 -3.54 3.48 2.04
C LEU A 6 -3.79 4.93 2.42
N ASP A 7 -2.74 5.74 2.32
CA ASP A 7 -2.84 7.19 2.52
C ASP A 7 -2.59 7.86 1.17
N VAL A 8 -3.68 8.25 0.52
CA VAL A 8 -3.61 8.79 -0.85
C VAL A 8 -3.48 10.30 -0.81
N GLY A 9 -2.35 10.79 -1.29
CA GLY A 9 -2.11 12.20 -1.49
C GLY A 9 -2.27 12.58 -2.96
N SER A 10 -1.95 13.84 -3.28
CA SER A 10 -2.07 14.31 -4.66
C SER A 10 -1.02 13.72 -5.60
N LYS A 11 0.14 13.36 -5.08
CA LYS A 11 1.26 12.85 -5.88
C LYS A 11 1.89 11.58 -5.32
N THR A 12 1.40 11.11 -4.18
CA THR A 12 1.97 9.94 -3.53
C THR A 12 0.88 9.08 -2.91
N VAL A 13 1.18 7.81 -2.76
CA VAL A 13 0.36 6.88 -1.98
C VAL A 13 1.25 6.27 -0.91
N GLY A 14 0.95 6.54 0.34
CA GLY A 14 1.62 5.90 1.47
C GLY A 14 0.97 4.56 1.77
N ILE A 15 1.78 3.54 1.98
CA ILE A 15 1.31 2.19 2.23
C ILE A 15 1.79 1.73 3.59
N ALA A 16 0.87 1.24 4.41
CA ALA A 16 1.17 0.62 5.69
C ALA A 16 0.50 -0.74 5.75
N VAL A 17 1.14 -1.68 6.41
CA VAL A 17 0.60 -3.04 6.56
C VAL A 17 0.59 -3.39 8.03
N SER A 18 -0.52 -3.94 8.53
CA SER A 18 -0.61 -4.42 9.90
C SER A 18 0.18 -5.72 10.06
N ASP A 19 0.53 -6.03 11.32
CA ASP A 19 1.08 -7.35 11.63
C ASP A 19 0.01 -8.43 11.42
N PRO A 20 0.38 -9.72 11.46
CA PRO A 20 -0.58 -10.80 11.26
C PRO A 20 -1.73 -10.82 12.27
N PHE A 21 -1.54 -10.20 13.43
CA PHE A 21 -2.55 -10.13 14.48
C PHE A 21 -3.38 -8.84 14.43
N GLY A 22 -3.00 -7.89 13.58
CA GLY A 22 -3.72 -6.63 13.45
C GLY A 22 -3.49 -5.64 14.57
N TRP A 23 -2.43 -5.80 15.37
CA TRP A 23 -2.16 -4.96 16.54
C TRP A 23 -1.40 -3.70 16.21
N THR A 24 -0.48 -3.76 15.26
CA THR A 24 0.34 -2.62 14.87
C THR A 24 0.37 -2.50 13.37
N ALA A 25 0.68 -1.31 12.88
CA ALA A 25 0.88 -1.06 11.46
C ALA A 25 2.26 -0.47 11.24
N GLN A 26 2.93 -0.92 10.18
CA GLN A 26 4.23 -0.39 9.78
C GLN A 26 4.11 0.27 8.42
N GLY A 27 4.76 1.41 8.25
CA GLY A 27 4.94 1.99 6.93
C GLY A 27 5.84 1.11 6.10
N VAL A 28 5.37 0.74 4.92
CA VAL A 28 6.09 -0.16 4.02
C VAL A 28 6.77 0.62 2.92
N GLU A 29 6.04 1.48 2.27
CA GLU A 29 6.55 2.17 1.09
C GLU A 29 5.71 3.40 0.78
N ILE A 30 6.33 4.38 0.14
CA ILE A 30 5.63 5.51 -0.45
C ILE A 30 5.79 5.41 -1.95
N ILE A 31 4.67 5.29 -2.66
CA ILE A 31 4.67 5.18 -4.11
C ILE A 31 4.37 6.56 -4.69
N ARG A 32 5.20 7.00 -5.62
CA ARG A 32 4.94 8.24 -6.34
C ARG A 32 3.96 8.00 -7.47
N ILE A 33 2.97 8.88 -7.56
CA ILE A 33 2.02 8.90 -8.65
C ILE A 33 2.52 9.89 -9.69
N ASP A 34 2.60 9.46 -10.95
CA ASP A 34 2.96 10.33 -12.06
C ASP A 34 1.85 10.27 -13.10
N GLU A 35 0.92 11.22 -13.02
CA GLU A 35 -0.23 11.28 -13.92
C GLU A 35 0.17 11.52 -15.36
N GLU A 36 1.22 12.30 -15.60
CA GLU A 36 1.69 12.61 -16.95
C GLU A 36 2.20 11.36 -17.67
N LYS A 37 2.80 10.44 -16.91
CA LYS A 37 3.31 9.18 -17.46
C LYS A 37 2.35 8.02 -17.27
N GLY A 38 1.17 8.29 -16.70
CA GLY A 38 0.19 7.24 -16.45
C GLY A 38 0.59 6.25 -15.36
N LYS A 39 1.51 6.64 -14.49
CA LYS A 39 1.99 5.76 -13.41
C LYS A 39 1.20 6.06 -12.13
N PHE A 40 0.37 5.14 -11.74
CA PHE A 40 -0.49 5.29 -10.57
C PHE A 40 -0.10 4.37 -9.41
N GLY A 41 0.94 3.57 -9.58
CA GLY A 41 1.43 2.69 -8.53
C GLY A 41 0.65 1.40 -8.35
N PHE A 42 -0.30 1.10 -9.22
CA PHE A 42 -1.13 -0.11 -9.09
C PHE A 42 -0.32 -1.40 -9.23
N GLU A 43 0.68 -1.42 -10.09
CA GLU A 43 1.51 -2.59 -10.27
C GLU A 43 2.29 -2.91 -9.00
N ARG A 44 2.90 -1.88 -8.41
CA ARG A 44 3.64 -2.04 -7.17
C ARG A 44 2.72 -2.42 -6.01
N LEU A 45 1.54 -1.83 -5.98
CA LEU A 45 0.54 -2.18 -4.98
C LEU A 45 0.16 -3.66 -5.07
N GLY A 46 -0.05 -4.17 -6.28
CA GLY A 46 -0.34 -5.58 -6.49
C GLY A 46 0.77 -6.50 -6.01
N GLU A 47 2.03 -6.12 -6.25
CA GLU A 47 3.17 -6.88 -5.76
C GLU A 47 3.20 -6.92 -4.22
N LEU A 48 2.94 -5.80 -3.57
CA LEU A 48 2.92 -5.72 -2.11
C LEU A 48 1.78 -6.52 -1.51
N VAL A 49 0.62 -6.52 -2.14
CA VAL A 49 -0.51 -7.34 -1.69
C VAL A 49 -0.14 -8.82 -1.67
N LYS A 50 0.55 -9.29 -2.70
CA LYS A 50 1.01 -10.68 -2.76
C LYS A 50 2.11 -10.97 -1.76
N GLU A 51 3.08 -10.06 -1.66
CA GLU A 51 4.24 -10.24 -0.79
C GLU A 51 3.83 -10.35 0.68
N TYR A 52 2.92 -9.48 1.13
CA TYR A 52 2.48 -9.43 2.52
C TYR A 52 1.22 -10.24 2.79
N GLN A 53 0.67 -10.89 1.77
CA GLN A 53 -0.55 -11.71 1.91
C GLN A 53 -1.70 -10.91 2.51
N VAL A 54 -1.92 -9.73 1.96
CA VAL A 54 -2.96 -8.82 2.43
C VAL A 54 -4.34 -9.35 2.08
N THR A 55 -5.24 -9.34 3.04
CA THR A 55 -6.60 -9.84 2.86
C THR A 55 -7.65 -8.73 2.95
N LYS A 56 -7.27 -7.53 3.42
CA LYS A 56 -8.22 -6.45 3.61
C LYS A 56 -7.54 -5.09 3.41
N PHE A 57 -8.27 -4.14 2.86
CA PHE A 57 -7.82 -2.75 2.69
C PHE A 57 -8.62 -1.80 3.56
N VAL A 58 -7.95 -0.76 3.98
CA VAL A 58 -8.60 0.35 4.69
C VAL A 58 -8.26 1.68 4.03
#